data_4dc780105255fafc960a5b758e92c313
#
_entry.id   4dc780105255fafc960a5b758e92c313
#
_cell.length_a   1.000
_cell.length_b   1.000
_cell.length_c   1.000
_cell.angle_alpha   90.00
_cell.angle_beta   90.00
_cell.angle_gamma   90.00
#
_symmetry.space_group_name_H-M   'P 1'
#
loop_
_entity.id
_entity.type
_entity.pdbx_description
1 polymer ?
#
loop_
_entity_poly.entity_id
_entity_poly.type
_entity_poly.pdbx_seq_one_letter_code
_entity_poly.pdbx_strand_id
1 'polypeptide(L)'
;MGVMGNFSQERLGMAAGMNAYSQICIDEAVAWAKERKTFGKPLIDNQVIKHKLVDMNRAVRTSRAWTELLSWKVMNGESPIADLAMLKVHASKAMELCAREAMQILGGAGYLRANSGPGKVERIYREVRVNAIGGGSEEIMYDLAARQLGYKS
;
A
#
# COMPACT_ATOMS: atom_id res chain seq x y z
N MET A 1 28.83 -7.98 -5.85
CA MET A 1 27.38 -7.90 -5.46
C MET A 1 26.59 -8.44 -6.63
N GLY A 2 25.90 -9.57 -6.46
CA GLY A 2 25.23 -10.24 -7.57
C GLY A 2 23.87 -9.61 -7.88
N VAL A 3 23.36 -9.86 -9.10
CA VAL A 3 22.04 -9.43 -9.61
C VAL A 3 20.91 -9.69 -8.61
N MET A 4 20.96 -10.77 -7.85
CA MET A 4 19.98 -11.13 -6.80
C MET A 4 19.91 -10.13 -5.64
N GLY A 5 21.02 -9.49 -5.26
CA GLY A 5 21.05 -8.47 -4.21
C GLY A 5 20.34 -7.17 -4.63
N ASN A 6 20.44 -6.78 -5.89
CA ASN A 6 19.76 -5.62 -6.44
C ASN A 6 18.23 -5.78 -6.41
N PHE A 7 17.71 -6.95 -6.78
CA PHE A 7 16.24 -7.20 -6.75
C PHE A 7 15.64 -7.17 -5.34
N SER A 8 16.41 -7.58 -4.33
CA SER A 8 15.96 -7.54 -2.94
C SER A 8 15.81 -6.10 -2.42
N GLN A 9 16.81 -5.25 -2.73
CA GLN A 9 16.77 -3.83 -2.38
C GLN A 9 15.68 -3.08 -3.15
N GLU A 10 15.48 -3.39 -4.43
CA GLU A 10 14.43 -2.81 -5.25
C GLU A 10 13.04 -3.11 -4.66
N ARG A 11 12.74 -4.35 -4.30
CA ARG A 11 11.45 -4.74 -3.69
C ARG A 11 11.20 -4.04 -2.36
N LEU A 12 12.25 -3.89 -1.55
CA LEU A 12 12.15 -3.15 -0.28
C LEU A 12 11.83 -1.66 -0.52
N GLY A 13 12.50 -1.03 -1.50
CA GLY A 13 12.23 0.33 -1.92
C GLY A 13 10.81 0.51 -2.47
N MET A 14 10.33 -0.46 -3.27
CA MET A 14 8.95 -0.46 -3.76
C MET A 14 7.94 -0.56 -2.62
N ALA A 15 8.16 -1.43 -1.63
CA ALA A 15 7.26 -1.56 -0.48
C ALA A 15 7.21 -0.25 0.33
N ALA A 16 8.35 0.40 0.55
CA ALA A 16 8.41 1.71 1.21
C ALA A 16 7.65 2.78 0.44
N GLY A 17 7.79 2.83 -0.89
CA GLY A 17 7.03 3.73 -1.76
C GLY A 17 5.52 3.48 -1.70
N MET A 18 5.09 2.22 -1.76
CA MET A 18 3.67 1.85 -1.64
C MET A 18 3.09 2.23 -0.27
N ASN A 19 3.86 2.10 0.81
CA ASN A 19 3.45 2.57 2.14
C ASN A 19 3.25 4.09 2.18
N ALA A 20 4.10 4.86 1.49
CA ALA A 20 3.96 6.30 1.39
C ALA A 20 2.70 6.71 0.61
N TYR A 21 2.44 6.08 -0.54
CA TYR A 21 1.21 6.30 -1.30
C TYR A 21 -0.05 5.94 -0.52
N SER A 22 -0.02 4.85 0.23
CA SER A 22 -1.11 4.45 1.11
C SER A 22 -1.40 5.49 2.18
N GLN A 23 -0.35 6.08 2.76
CA GLN A 23 -0.51 7.15 3.75
C GLN A 23 -1.14 8.41 3.14
N ILE A 24 -0.73 8.80 1.94
CA ILE A 24 -1.35 9.92 1.22
C ILE A 24 -2.86 9.69 1.04
N CYS A 25 -3.25 8.47 0.66
CA CYS A 25 -4.67 8.12 0.54
C CYS A 25 -5.43 8.28 1.85
N ILE A 26 -4.84 7.86 2.98
CA ILE A 26 -5.43 8.00 4.30
C ILE A 26 -5.59 9.48 4.66
N ASP A 27 -4.54 10.27 4.47
CA ASP A 27 -4.52 11.69 4.86
C ASP A 27 -5.56 12.50 4.08
N GLU A 28 -5.65 12.29 2.76
CA GLU A 28 -6.65 12.95 1.91
C GLU A 28 -8.09 12.50 2.28
N ALA A 29 -8.29 11.21 2.55
CA ALA A 29 -9.60 10.70 2.97
C ALA A 29 -10.04 11.25 4.32
N VAL A 30 -9.12 11.39 5.28
CA VAL A 30 -9.39 11.97 6.61
C VAL A 30 -9.72 13.46 6.48
N ALA A 31 -8.93 14.22 5.73
CA ALA A 31 -9.16 15.65 5.51
C ALA A 31 -10.55 15.88 4.90
N TRP A 32 -10.86 15.16 3.82
CA TRP A 32 -12.15 15.24 3.17
C TRP A 32 -13.31 14.87 4.11
N ALA A 33 -13.19 13.76 4.84
CA ALA A 33 -14.25 13.28 5.72
C ALA A 33 -14.56 14.24 6.88
N LYS A 34 -13.57 15.03 7.32
CA LYS A 34 -13.76 16.07 8.33
C LYS A 34 -14.50 17.30 7.80
N GLU A 35 -14.20 17.71 6.56
CA GLU A 35 -14.78 18.92 5.94
C GLU A 35 -16.16 18.67 5.32
N ARG A 36 -16.31 17.54 4.64
CA ARG A 36 -17.56 17.19 3.95
C ARG A 36 -18.68 16.95 4.93
N LYS A 37 -19.79 17.65 4.75
CA LYS A 37 -21.02 17.45 5.53
C LYS A 37 -22.05 16.66 4.73
N THR A 38 -22.70 15.70 5.38
CA THR A 38 -23.81 14.91 4.85
C THR A 38 -24.88 14.81 5.94
N PHE A 39 -26.14 15.04 5.59
CA PHE A 39 -27.25 15.00 6.55
C PHE A 39 -27.01 15.88 7.80
N GLY A 40 -26.41 17.06 7.62
CA GLY A 40 -26.18 18.04 8.68
C GLY A 40 -24.96 17.82 9.58
N LYS A 41 -24.18 16.78 9.38
CA LYS A 41 -22.99 16.45 10.19
C LYS A 41 -21.76 16.12 9.32
N PRO A 42 -20.53 16.22 9.86
CA PRO A 42 -19.32 15.79 9.15
C PRO A 42 -19.41 14.33 8.72
N LEU A 43 -18.88 14.02 7.53
CA LEU A 43 -18.89 12.65 6.99
C LEU A 43 -18.15 11.67 7.91
N ILE A 44 -17.10 12.13 8.59
CA ILE A 44 -16.30 11.30 9.51
C ILE A 44 -17.11 10.79 10.71
N ASP A 45 -18.24 11.42 11.06
CA ASP A 45 -19.08 10.97 12.18
C ASP A 45 -19.78 9.64 11.90
N ASN A 46 -19.88 9.25 10.64
CA ASN A 46 -20.47 7.97 10.27
C ASN A 46 -19.54 6.79 10.63
N GLN A 47 -20.11 5.78 11.29
CA GLN A 47 -19.36 4.61 11.76
C GLN A 47 -18.64 3.89 10.62
N VAL A 48 -19.28 3.72 9.47
CA VAL A 48 -18.68 3.06 8.30
C VAL A 48 -17.44 3.77 7.80
N ILE A 49 -17.40 5.10 7.85
CA ILE A 49 -16.24 5.90 7.46
C ILE A 49 -15.08 5.67 8.44
N LYS A 50 -15.36 5.68 9.75
CA LYS A 50 -14.37 5.39 10.78
C LYS A 50 -13.77 3.98 10.62
N HIS A 51 -14.61 2.98 10.35
CA HIS A 51 -14.14 1.60 10.14
C HIS A 51 -13.24 1.48 8.92
N LYS A 52 -13.58 2.13 7.79
CA LYS A 52 -12.72 2.18 6.61
C LYS A 52 -11.37 2.79 6.93
N LEU A 53 -11.33 3.95 7.58
CA LEU A 53 -10.09 4.62 7.96
C LEU A 53 -9.22 3.80 8.93
N VAL A 54 -9.85 3.09 9.87
CA VAL A 54 -9.14 2.18 10.78
C VAL A 54 -8.55 1.00 10.03
N ASP A 55 -9.28 0.40 9.10
CA ASP A 55 -8.79 -0.74 8.31
C ASP A 55 -7.62 -0.35 7.39
N MET A 56 -7.72 0.82 6.74
CA MET A 56 -6.61 1.40 5.98
C MET A 56 -5.35 1.57 6.86
N ASN A 57 -5.50 2.17 8.04
CA ASN A 57 -4.41 2.36 9.00
C ASN A 57 -3.80 1.01 9.45
N ARG A 58 -4.64 0.01 9.74
CA ARG A 58 -4.20 -1.33 10.09
C ARG A 58 -3.30 -1.92 9.00
N ALA A 59 -3.74 -1.88 7.76
CA ALA A 59 -2.98 -2.41 6.63
C ALA A 59 -1.63 -1.71 6.45
N VAL A 60 -1.60 -0.38 6.50
CA VAL A 60 -0.36 0.40 6.32
C VAL A 60 0.61 0.20 7.48
N ARG A 61 0.11 0.21 8.73
CA ARG A 61 0.97 0.01 9.90
C ARG A 61 1.62 -1.36 9.92
N THR A 62 0.89 -2.41 9.55
CA THR A 62 1.44 -3.77 9.40
C THR A 62 2.51 -3.81 8.32
N SER A 63 2.25 -3.22 7.16
CA SER A 63 3.21 -3.14 6.06
C SER A 63 4.48 -2.38 6.46
N ARG A 64 4.35 -1.25 7.14
CA ARG A 64 5.50 -0.46 7.64
C ARG A 64 6.36 -1.22 8.62
N ALA A 65 5.74 -1.81 9.65
CA ALA A 65 6.48 -2.58 10.66
C ALA A 65 7.28 -3.72 10.01
N TRP A 66 6.69 -4.41 9.03
CA TRP A 66 7.39 -5.46 8.30
C TRP A 66 8.49 -4.90 7.39
N THR A 67 8.25 -3.76 6.74
CA THR A 67 9.27 -3.06 5.95
C THR A 67 10.48 -2.67 6.81
N GLU A 68 10.25 -2.11 8.00
CA GLU A 68 11.29 -1.73 8.95
C GLU A 68 12.10 -2.94 9.42
N LEU A 69 11.43 -4.03 9.80
CA LEU A 69 12.09 -5.28 10.19
C LEU A 69 12.98 -5.82 9.08
N LEU A 70 12.49 -5.87 7.85
CA LEU A 70 13.27 -6.40 6.72
C LEU A 70 14.39 -5.44 6.29
N SER A 71 14.18 -4.14 6.44
CA SER A 71 15.27 -3.16 6.26
C SER A 71 16.41 -3.43 7.24
N TRP A 72 16.08 -3.63 8.51
CA TRP A 72 17.08 -3.96 9.54
C TRP A 72 17.82 -5.26 9.21
N LYS A 73 17.12 -6.32 8.83
CA LYS A 73 17.73 -7.61 8.44
C LYS A 73 18.71 -7.44 7.27
N VAL A 74 18.28 -6.76 6.21
CA VAL A 74 19.13 -6.52 5.03
C VAL A 74 20.36 -5.68 5.37
N MET A 75 20.21 -4.65 6.21
CA MET A 75 21.35 -3.83 6.68
C MET A 75 22.35 -4.63 7.54
N ASN A 76 21.89 -5.70 8.20
CA ASN A 76 22.76 -6.61 8.97
C ASN A 76 23.26 -7.80 8.13
N GLY A 77 23.14 -7.75 6.81
CA GLY A 77 23.72 -8.73 5.89
C GLY A 77 22.87 -9.98 5.68
N GLU A 78 21.65 -10.03 6.22
CA GLU A 78 20.72 -11.12 5.93
C GLU A 78 20.12 -10.98 4.53
N SER A 79 19.70 -12.11 3.95
CA SER A 79 19.04 -12.16 2.65
C SER A 79 17.66 -12.84 2.75
N PRO A 80 16.65 -12.19 3.34
CA PRO A 80 15.33 -12.77 3.59
C PRO A 80 14.46 -12.73 2.32
N ILE A 81 14.82 -13.51 1.29
CA ILE A 81 14.22 -13.44 -0.05
C ILE A 81 12.71 -13.75 -0.01
N ALA A 82 12.29 -14.77 0.74
CA ALA A 82 10.88 -15.13 0.87
C ALA A 82 10.07 -13.99 1.49
N ASP A 83 10.56 -13.43 2.60
CA ASP A 83 9.90 -12.33 3.31
C ASP A 83 9.79 -11.08 2.43
N LEU A 84 10.85 -10.74 1.68
CA LEU A 84 10.86 -9.59 0.77
C LEU A 84 9.86 -9.76 -0.38
N ALA A 85 9.71 -10.98 -0.90
CA ALA A 85 8.70 -11.28 -1.91
C ALA A 85 7.27 -11.14 -1.34
N MET A 86 7.02 -11.69 -0.16
CA MET A 86 5.73 -11.58 0.53
C MET A 86 5.41 -10.15 0.95
N LEU A 87 6.40 -9.40 1.44
CA LEU A 87 6.25 -7.98 1.79
C LEU A 87 5.81 -7.15 0.57
N LYS A 88 6.43 -7.37 -0.59
CA LYS A 88 6.06 -6.65 -1.82
C LYS A 88 4.60 -6.87 -2.18
N VAL A 89 4.10 -8.09 -2.09
CA VAL A 89 2.68 -8.41 -2.31
C VAL A 89 1.80 -7.77 -1.23
N HIS A 90 2.21 -7.85 0.03
CA HIS A 90 1.45 -7.24 1.13
C HIS A 90 1.31 -5.73 0.95
N ALA A 91 2.40 -5.04 0.60
CA ALA A 91 2.40 -3.60 0.40
C ALA A 91 1.54 -3.17 -0.81
N SER A 92 1.56 -3.93 -1.92
CA SER A 92 0.70 -3.64 -3.08
C SER A 92 -0.78 -3.80 -2.75
N LYS A 93 -1.15 -4.83 -1.99
CA LYS A 93 -2.54 -5.04 -1.53
C LYS A 93 -2.99 -3.98 -0.53
N ALA A 94 -2.11 -3.55 0.37
CA ALA A 94 -2.39 -2.44 1.29
C ALA A 94 -2.62 -1.12 0.53
N MET A 95 -1.80 -0.84 -0.48
CA MET A 95 -1.95 0.33 -1.36
C MET A 95 -3.27 0.27 -2.13
N GLU A 96 -3.64 -0.88 -2.67
CA GLU A 96 -4.91 -1.08 -3.39
C GLU A 96 -6.10 -0.83 -2.47
N LEU A 97 -6.10 -1.41 -1.27
CA LEU A 97 -7.12 -1.18 -0.25
C LEU A 97 -7.25 0.31 0.07
N CYS A 98 -6.12 0.98 0.37
CA CYS A 98 -6.13 2.40 0.74
C CYS A 98 -6.62 3.30 -0.40
N ALA A 99 -6.17 3.06 -1.62
CA ALA A 99 -6.60 3.83 -2.78
C ALA A 99 -8.10 3.65 -3.06
N ARG A 100 -8.60 2.41 -3.03
CA ARG A 100 -10.01 2.10 -3.23
C ARG A 100 -10.90 2.72 -2.15
N GLU A 101 -10.55 2.58 -0.88
CA GLU A 101 -11.36 3.11 0.22
C GLU A 101 -11.32 4.64 0.27
N ALA A 102 -10.17 5.26 -0.02
CA ALA A 102 -10.06 6.70 -0.14
C ALA A 102 -10.95 7.24 -1.27
N MET A 103 -10.91 6.64 -2.47
CA MET A 103 -11.80 6.97 -3.58
C MET A 103 -13.27 6.89 -3.17
N GLN A 104 -13.65 5.85 -2.44
CA GLN A 104 -15.02 5.66 -1.97
C GLN A 104 -15.44 6.72 -0.95
N ILE A 105 -14.54 7.11 -0.04
CA ILE A 105 -14.79 8.18 0.94
C ILE A 105 -14.93 9.54 0.26
N LEU A 106 -14.09 9.81 -0.75
CA LEU A 106 -14.15 11.04 -1.54
C LEU A 106 -15.40 11.14 -2.44
N GLY A 107 -16.01 10.00 -2.76
CA GLY A 107 -17.17 9.94 -3.64
C GLY A 107 -16.87 10.51 -5.03
N GLY A 108 -17.79 11.26 -5.61
CA GLY A 108 -17.60 11.86 -6.95
C GLY A 108 -16.38 12.76 -7.08
N ALA A 109 -15.95 13.40 -6.00
CA ALA A 109 -14.72 14.22 -6.02
C ALA A 109 -13.46 13.37 -6.28
N GLY A 110 -13.41 12.12 -5.78
CA GLY A 110 -12.31 11.22 -6.02
C GLY A 110 -12.18 10.74 -7.48
N TYR A 111 -13.26 10.80 -8.25
CA TYR A 111 -13.27 10.42 -9.66
C TYR A 111 -12.67 11.51 -10.59
N LEU A 112 -12.62 12.74 -10.12
CA LEU A 112 -12.17 13.86 -10.94
C LEU A 112 -10.64 13.90 -11.03
N ARG A 113 -10.14 14.06 -12.26
CA ARG A 113 -8.72 14.38 -12.50
C ARG A 113 -8.47 15.85 -12.17
N ALA A 114 -8.10 16.11 -10.93
CA ALA A 114 -7.75 17.45 -10.48
C ALA A 114 -6.27 17.53 -10.11
N ASN A 115 -5.67 18.71 -10.30
CA ASN A 115 -4.26 18.96 -9.95
C ASN A 115 -4.06 19.20 -8.45
N SER A 116 -5.12 19.18 -7.64
CA SER A 116 -5.09 19.45 -6.20
C SER A 116 -6.11 18.59 -5.45
N GLY A 117 -5.84 18.34 -4.18
CA GLY A 117 -6.73 17.64 -3.27
C GLY A 117 -7.04 16.21 -3.74
N PRO A 118 -8.31 15.89 -4.01
CA PRO A 118 -8.75 14.53 -4.36
C PRO A 118 -8.05 13.90 -5.57
N GLY A 119 -7.49 14.70 -6.48
CA GLY A 119 -6.77 14.23 -7.67
C GLY A 119 -5.52 13.41 -7.37
N LYS A 120 -4.90 13.56 -6.21
CA LYS A 120 -3.80 12.70 -5.76
C LYS A 120 -4.27 11.25 -5.60
N VAL A 121 -5.43 11.05 -4.98
CA VAL A 121 -6.00 9.72 -4.75
C VAL A 121 -6.39 9.05 -6.06
N GLU A 122 -7.00 9.79 -6.99
CA GLU A 122 -7.33 9.29 -8.34
C GLU A 122 -6.08 8.80 -9.07
N ARG A 123 -5.00 9.58 -9.02
CA ARG A 123 -3.73 9.20 -9.62
C ARG A 123 -3.15 7.94 -8.98
N ILE A 124 -3.10 7.89 -7.64
CA ILE A 124 -2.61 6.72 -6.91
C ILE A 124 -3.43 5.48 -7.26
N TYR A 125 -4.76 5.61 -7.34
CA TYR A 125 -5.65 4.51 -7.72
C TYR A 125 -5.33 3.92 -9.10
N ARG A 126 -5.00 4.76 -10.08
CA ARG A 126 -4.54 4.30 -11.42
C ARG A 126 -3.18 3.63 -11.36
N GLU A 127 -2.27 4.13 -10.53
CA GLU A 127 -0.89 3.64 -10.42
C GLU A 127 -0.76 2.35 -9.60
N VAL A 128 -1.80 1.94 -8.86
CA VAL A 128 -1.79 0.69 -8.08
C VAL A 128 -1.40 -0.51 -8.96
N ARG A 129 -1.94 -0.61 -10.16
CA ARG A 129 -1.68 -1.76 -11.03
C ARG A 129 -0.21 -1.86 -11.45
N VAL A 130 0.44 -0.76 -11.79
CA VAL A 130 1.86 -0.80 -12.14
C VAL A 130 2.72 -1.20 -10.93
N ASN A 131 2.37 -0.76 -9.74
CA ASN A 131 3.06 -1.16 -8.50
C ASN A 131 2.83 -2.63 -8.13
N ALA A 132 1.66 -3.19 -8.42
CA ALA A 132 1.37 -4.61 -8.21
C ALA A 132 2.13 -5.52 -9.19
N ILE A 133 2.35 -5.07 -10.42
CA ILE A 133 2.97 -5.84 -11.51
C ILE A 133 4.49 -5.63 -11.56
N GLY A 134 4.96 -4.38 -11.43
CA GLY A 134 6.37 -4.00 -11.49
C GLY A 134 7.19 -4.70 -10.39
N GLY A 135 8.45 -5.00 -10.67
CA GLY A 135 9.34 -5.72 -9.73
C GLY A 135 8.96 -7.18 -9.49
N GLY A 136 8.00 -7.70 -10.25
CA GLY A 136 7.40 -9.04 -10.18
C GLY A 136 5.94 -8.99 -9.74
N SER A 137 5.06 -9.60 -10.55
CA SER A 137 3.63 -9.69 -10.22
C SER A 137 3.42 -10.48 -8.92
N GLU A 138 2.22 -10.36 -8.35
CA GLU A 138 1.88 -11.05 -7.10
C GLU A 138 2.10 -12.56 -7.20
N GLU A 139 1.71 -13.17 -8.33
CA GLU A 139 1.86 -14.60 -8.59
C GLU A 139 3.34 -15.02 -8.64
N ILE A 140 4.18 -14.26 -9.34
CA ILE A 140 5.62 -14.49 -9.42
C ILE A 140 6.28 -14.34 -8.04
N MET A 141 5.80 -13.39 -7.22
CA MET A 141 6.31 -13.21 -5.86
C MET A 141 5.90 -14.37 -4.94
N TYR A 142 4.68 -14.87 -5.07
CA TYR A 142 4.23 -16.06 -4.33
C TYR A 142 5.03 -17.30 -4.74
N ASP A 143 5.26 -17.51 -6.04
CA ASP A 143 6.10 -18.62 -6.53
C ASP A 143 7.54 -18.52 -5.99
N LEU A 144 8.10 -17.32 -5.97
CA LEU A 144 9.42 -17.11 -5.39
C LEU A 144 9.45 -17.44 -3.89
N ALA A 145 8.48 -16.93 -3.14
CA ALA A 145 8.37 -17.21 -1.71
C ALA A 145 8.19 -18.70 -1.44
N ALA A 146 7.30 -19.37 -2.17
CA ALA A 146 7.06 -20.82 -2.04
C ALA A 146 8.33 -21.63 -2.26
N ARG A 147 9.10 -21.30 -3.28
CA ARG A 147 10.41 -21.96 -3.54
C ARG A 147 11.40 -21.77 -2.41
N GLN A 148 11.47 -20.56 -1.84
CA GLN A 148 12.39 -20.25 -0.76
C GLN A 148 11.96 -20.88 0.58
N LEU A 149 10.66 -21.06 0.79
CA LEU A 149 10.08 -21.75 1.96
C LEU A 149 10.11 -23.30 1.84
N GLY A 150 10.61 -23.81 0.70
CA GLY A 150 10.73 -25.25 0.49
C GLY A 150 9.43 -25.94 0.06
N TYR A 151 8.39 -25.21 -0.35
CA TYR A 151 7.13 -25.77 -0.88
C TYR A 151 7.33 -26.25 -2.34
N LYS A 152 8.14 -27.30 -2.47
CA LYS A 152 8.38 -27.98 -3.76
C LYS A 152 7.84 -29.42 -3.70
N SER A 153 7.27 -29.87 -4.81
CA SER A 153 7.01 -31.30 -5.05
C SER A 153 8.30 -32.04 -5.38
#